data_69d30de7e5d9360fb9b8abfa22838dc1
#
_entry.id   69d30de7e5d9360fb9b8abfa22838dc1
#
_cell.length_a   1.000
_cell.length_b   1.000
_cell.length_c   1.000
_cell.angle_alpha   90.00
_cell.angle_beta   90.00
_cell.angle_gamma   90.00
#
_symmetry.space_group_name_H-M   'P 1'
#
loop_
_entity.id
_entity.type
_entity.pdbx_description
1 polymer ?
#
loop_
_entity_poly.entity_id
_entity_poly.type
_entity_poly.pdbx_seq_one_letter_code
_entity_poly.pdbx_strand_id
1 'polypeptide(L)'
;MITCTLRYVIDPYRLAEFETYAKMWIPLVERFGGQHHGYFLPSEGANNIALALFSFPSLAAYEIYREQSRHDAACQAAFQYADETRCIVSYERSFMRPVFG
;
A
#
# COMPACT_ATOMS: atom_id res chain seq x y z
N MET A 1 5.98 -17.49 -2.51
CA MET A 1 5.69 -16.06 -2.69
C MET A 1 4.23 -15.78 -2.37
N ILE A 2 3.98 -14.70 -1.69
CA ILE A 2 2.64 -14.24 -1.38
C ILE A 2 2.49 -12.78 -1.84
N THR A 3 1.33 -12.42 -2.38
CA THR A 3 1.04 -11.06 -2.81
C THR A 3 -0.04 -10.46 -1.92
N CYS A 4 0.28 -9.33 -1.33
CA CYS A 4 -0.68 -8.54 -0.58
C CYS A 4 -1.41 -7.63 -1.56
N THR A 5 -2.74 -7.69 -1.54
CA THR A 5 -3.60 -6.80 -2.32
C THR A 5 -4.34 -5.91 -1.35
N LEU A 6 -4.14 -4.61 -1.48
CA LEU A 6 -4.89 -3.61 -0.73
C LEU A 6 -5.89 -2.95 -1.65
N ARG A 7 -7.16 -2.99 -1.25
CA ARG A 7 -8.23 -2.25 -1.94
C ARG A 7 -8.62 -1.09 -1.04
N TYR A 8 -8.36 0.11 -1.52
CA TYR A 8 -8.65 1.32 -0.77
C TYR A 8 -9.94 1.96 -1.24
N VAL A 9 -10.73 2.42 -0.29
CA VAL A 9 -11.74 3.44 -0.55
C VAL A 9 -11.09 4.77 -0.15
N ILE A 10 -10.89 5.64 -1.12
CA ILE A 10 -10.20 6.92 -0.91
C ILE A 10 -11.19 8.07 -1.00
N ASP A 11 -10.81 9.21 -0.44
CA ASP A 11 -11.56 10.45 -0.60
C ASP A 11 -11.24 11.00 -2.01
N PRO A 12 -12.21 11.08 -2.92
CA PRO A 12 -11.95 11.56 -4.28
C PRO A 12 -11.49 13.02 -4.32
N TYR A 13 -11.73 13.79 -3.27
CA TYR A 13 -11.23 15.16 -3.16
C TYR A 13 -9.77 15.22 -2.69
N ARG A 14 -9.19 14.08 -2.31
CA ARG A 14 -7.82 13.94 -1.80
C ARG A 14 -6.99 13.00 -2.65
N LEU A 15 -7.27 12.93 -3.93
CA LEU A 15 -6.56 12.02 -4.84
C LEU A 15 -5.08 12.35 -4.94
N ALA A 16 -4.72 13.63 -4.99
CA ALA A 16 -3.33 14.06 -5.05
C ALA A 16 -2.55 13.64 -3.79
N GLU A 17 -3.18 13.77 -2.62
CA GLU A 17 -2.58 13.34 -1.35
C GLU A 17 -2.41 11.83 -1.31
N PHE A 18 -3.39 11.07 -1.83
CA PHE A 18 -3.26 9.62 -1.90
C PHE A 18 -2.11 9.20 -2.84
N GLU A 19 -1.94 9.88 -3.96
CA GLU A 19 -0.83 9.60 -4.86
C GLU A 19 0.52 9.85 -4.19
N THR A 20 0.64 10.92 -3.42
CA THR A 20 1.85 11.19 -2.63
C THR A 20 2.10 10.07 -1.61
N TYR A 21 1.05 9.64 -0.91
CA TYR A 21 1.11 8.52 0.03
C TYR A 21 1.60 7.24 -0.66
N ALA A 22 1.06 6.94 -1.84
CA ALA A 22 1.45 5.77 -2.62
C ALA A 22 2.95 5.81 -2.96
N LYS A 23 3.44 6.95 -3.40
CA LYS A 23 4.85 7.12 -3.74
C LYS A 23 5.78 6.96 -2.53
N MET A 24 5.31 7.24 -1.34
CA MET A 24 6.09 7.01 -0.11
C MET A 24 6.31 5.52 0.13
N TRP A 25 5.29 4.69 -0.09
CA TRP A 25 5.34 3.28 0.26
C TRP A 25 6.12 2.41 -0.71
N ILE A 26 6.17 2.75 -1.99
CA ILE A 26 6.85 1.92 -2.99
C ILE A 26 8.31 1.63 -2.59
N PRO A 27 9.15 2.63 -2.33
CA PRO A 27 10.53 2.35 -1.93
C PRO A 27 10.63 1.72 -0.53
N LEU A 28 9.67 1.99 0.36
CA LEU A 28 9.71 1.44 1.71
C LEU A 28 9.52 -0.08 1.68
N VAL A 29 8.52 -0.57 0.94
CA VAL A 29 8.28 -2.00 0.79
C VAL A 29 9.53 -2.70 0.22
N GLU A 30 10.15 -2.11 -0.78
CA GLU A 30 11.34 -2.68 -1.41
C GLU A 30 12.52 -2.70 -0.47
N ARG A 31 12.69 -1.68 0.36
CA ARG A 31 13.76 -1.63 1.35
C ARG A 31 13.64 -2.76 2.38
N PHE A 32 12.41 -3.20 2.69
CA PHE A 32 12.17 -4.30 3.62
C PHE A 32 12.13 -5.67 2.95
N GLY A 33 12.55 -5.77 1.69
CA GLY A 33 12.68 -7.05 1.00
C GLY A 33 11.46 -7.48 0.19
N GLY A 34 10.46 -6.61 0.07
CA GLY A 34 9.30 -6.86 -0.79
C GLY A 34 9.54 -6.40 -2.22
N GLN A 35 8.62 -6.77 -3.08
CA GLN A 35 8.56 -6.28 -4.46
C GLN A 35 7.24 -5.57 -4.65
N HIS A 36 7.28 -4.26 -4.88
CA HIS A 36 6.06 -3.50 -5.11
C HIS A 36 5.68 -3.54 -6.59
N HIS A 37 4.44 -3.93 -6.87
CA HIS A 37 3.92 -3.99 -8.24
C HIS A 37 3.22 -2.69 -8.65
N GLY A 38 3.15 -1.74 -7.75
CA GLY A 38 2.59 -0.42 -8.00
C GLY A 38 1.24 -0.19 -7.34
N TYR A 39 0.84 1.05 -7.39
CA TYR A 39 -0.50 1.49 -7.04
C TYR A 39 -1.28 1.75 -8.33
N PHE A 40 -2.58 1.52 -8.26
CA PHE A 40 -3.50 1.75 -9.37
C PHE A 40 -4.59 2.69 -8.89
N LEU A 41 -4.60 3.90 -9.43
CA LEU A 41 -5.50 4.96 -9.03
C LEU A 41 -6.70 5.05 -9.98
N PRO A 42 -7.80 5.70 -9.56
CA PRO A 42 -8.97 5.89 -10.43
C PRO A 42 -8.59 6.55 -11.76
N SER A 43 -9.15 6.04 -12.85
CA SER A 43 -9.05 6.62 -14.17
C SER A 43 -10.45 6.74 -14.76
N GLU A 44 -10.98 5.64 -15.31
CA GLU A 44 -12.37 5.58 -15.76
C GLU A 44 -13.15 4.65 -14.83
N GLY A 45 -14.36 5.02 -14.45
CA GLY A 45 -15.20 4.25 -13.55
C GLY A 45 -15.28 4.88 -12.17
N ALA A 46 -15.20 4.05 -11.12
CA ALA A 46 -15.27 4.55 -9.75
C ALA A 46 -14.14 5.56 -9.47
N ASN A 47 -14.48 6.68 -8.84
CA ASN A 47 -13.52 7.75 -8.57
C ASN A 47 -12.88 7.63 -7.18
N ASN A 48 -13.23 6.61 -6.41
CA ASN A 48 -12.85 6.46 -5.01
C ASN A 48 -12.22 5.10 -4.69
N ILE A 49 -11.86 4.31 -5.70
CA ILE A 49 -11.26 2.99 -5.50
C ILE A 49 -9.84 3.00 -6.05
N ALA A 50 -8.90 2.57 -5.21
CA ALA A 50 -7.50 2.40 -5.62
C ALA A 50 -7.01 1.03 -5.15
N LEU A 51 -5.99 0.52 -5.81
CA LEU A 51 -5.37 -0.75 -5.47
C LEU A 51 -3.89 -0.59 -5.25
N ALA A 52 -3.33 -1.41 -4.35
CA ALA A 52 -1.89 -1.58 -4.22
C ALA A 52 -1.59 -3.08 -4.19
N LEU A 53 -0.56 -3.49 -4.91
CA LEU A 53 -0.12 -4.88 -4.92
C LEU A 53 1.38 -4.93 -4.65
N PHE A 54 1.75 -5.76 -3.69
CA PHE A 54 3.18 -6.02 -3.44
C PHE A 54 3.37 -7.44 -2.91
N SER A 55 4.54 -7.99 -3.18
CA SER A 55 4.85 -9.38 -2.85
C SER A 55 6.01 -9.49 -1.89
N PHE A 56 5.96 -10.52 -1.04
CA PHE A 56 7.07 -10.96 -0.20
C PHE A 56 7.33 -12.44 -0.45
N PRO A 57 8.55 -12.93 -0.13
CA PRO A 57 8.87 -14.35 -0.35
C PRO A 57 7.93 -15.31 0.38
N SER A 58 7.39 -14.89 1.54
CA SER A 58 6.50 -15.70 2.37
C SER A 58 5.64 -14.81 3.25
N LEU A 59 4.60 -15.38 3.84
CA LEU A 59 3.80 -14.68 4.84
C LEU A 59 4.65 -14.33 6.06
N ALA A 60 5.58 -15.21 6.44
CA ALA A 60 6.48 -14.92 7.57
C ALA A 60 7.36 -13.69 7.28
N ALA A 61 7.87 -13.55 6.07
CA ALA A 61 8.64 -12.36 5.67
C ALA A 61 7.77 -11.09 5.73
N TYR A 62 6.51 -11.19 5.31
CA TYR A 62 5.57 -10.08 5.41
C TYR A 62 5.32 -9.68 6.87
N GLU A 63 5.17 -10.65 7.76
CA GLU A 63 4.95 -10.37 9.18
C GLU A 63 6.15 -9.64 9.81
N ILE A 64 7.36 -10.03 9.44
CA ILE A 64 8.59 -9.35 9.88
C ILE A 64 8.58 -7.90 9.38
N TYR A 65 8.24 -7.68 8.11
CA TYR A 65 8.10 -6.33 7.56
C TYR A 65 7.08 -5.51 8.35
N ARG A 66 5.92 -6.07 8.66
CA ARG A 66 4.87 -5.37 9.42
C ARG A 66 5.37 -4.96 10.81
N GLU A 67 6.09 -5.84 11.48
CA GLU A 67 6.64 -5.53 12.79
C GLU A 67 7.72 -4.45 12.71
N GLN A 68 8.65 -4.56 11.77
CA GLN A 68 9.71 -3.59 11.61
C GLN A 68 9.18 -2.22 11.17
N SER A 69 8.15 -2.19 10.33
CA SER A 69 7.59 -0.92 9.84
C SER A 69 7.00 -0.05 10.95
N ARG A 70 6.52 -0.66 12.02
CA ARG A 70 5.99 0.06 13.18
C ARG A 70 7.05 0.91 13.89
N HIS A 71 8.31 0.54 13.75
CA HIS A 71 9.44 1.19 14.43
C HIS A 71 10.31 1.98 13.46
N ASP A 72 9.94 2.06 12.20
CA ASP A 72 10.70 2.76 11.17
C ASP A 72 10.19 4.18 10.99
N ALA A 73 11.10 5.15 11.05
CA ALA A 73 10.71 6.56 11.01
C ALA A 73 10.02 6.96 9.70
N ALA A 74 10.48 6.43 8.56
CA ALA A 74 9.88 6.74 7.26
C ALA A 74 8.48 6.11 7.12
N CYS A 75 8.29 4.89 7.63
CA CYS A 75 6.97 4.26 7.66
C CYS A 75 6.02 5.01 8.57
N GLN A 76 6.49 5.44 9.74
CA GLN A 76 5.69 6.26 10.66
C GLN A 76 5.26 7.57 10.01
N ALA A 77 6.16 8.21 9.26
CA ALA A 77 5.84 9.44 8.52
C ALA A 77 4.76 9.20 7.48
N ALA A 78 4.78 8.06 6.79
CA ALA A 78 3.75 7.71 5.81
C ALA A 78 2.39 7.50 6.48
N PHE A 79 2.35 6.78 7.60
CA PHE A 79 1.11 6.61 8.37
C PHE A 79 0.56 7.96 8.86
N GLN A 80 1.44 8.82 9.36
CA GLN A 80 1.04 10.14 9.84
C GLN A 80 0.50 11.00 8.70
N TYR A 81 1.10 10.93 7.52
CA TYR A 81 0.62 11.65 6.34
C TYR A 81 -0.81 11.25 5.98
N ALA A 82 -1.11 9.95 6.01
CA ALA A 82 -2.47 9.47 5.76
C ALA A 82 -3.46 9.98 6.81
N ASP A 83 -3.06 9.98 8.08
CA ASP A 83 -3.90 10.50 9.17
C ASP A 83 -4.18 11.98 9.02
N GLU A 84 -3.19 12.76 8.68
CA GLU A 84 -3.31 14.23 8.55
C GLU A 84 -4.14 14.61 7.33
N THR A 85 -3.95 13.95 6.21
CA THR A 85 -4.63 14.31 4.95
C THR A 85 -6.03 13.73 4.85
N ARG A 86 -6.34 12.66 5.60
CA ARG A 86 -7.62 11.97 5.53
C ARG A 86 -7.93 11.45 4.12
N CYS A 87 -6.90 11.09 3.37
CA CYS A 87 -7.09 10.62 1.99
C CYS A 87 -7.64 9.20 1.90
N ILE A 88 -7.54 8.41 2.97
CA ILE A 88 -8.04 7.03 3.02
C ILE A 88 -9.28 6.98 3.91
N VAL A 89 -10.39 6.51 3.34
CA VAL A 89 -11.64 6.31 4.07
C VAL A 89 -11.64 4.95 4.74
N SER A 90 -11.32 3.90 3.97
CA SER A 90 -11.22 2.53 4.47
C SER A 90 -10.36 1.71 3.52
N TYR A 91 -10.03 0.49 3.93
CA TYR A 91 -9.29 -0.42 3.06
C TYR A 91 -9.54 -1.87 3.45
N GLU A 92 -9.31 -2.77 2.49
CA GLU A 92 -9.33 -4.20 2.68
C GLU A 92 -7.96 -4.76 2.31
N ARG A 93 -7.46 -5.69 3.11
CA ARG A 93 -6.18 -6.36 2.84
C ARG A 93 -6.43 -7.84 2.62
N SER A 94 -5.93 -8.36 1.50
CA SER A 94 -6.05 -9.76 1.14
C SER A 94 -4.68 -10.30 0.72
N PHE A 95 -4.45 -11.57 1.00
CA PHE A 95 -3.22 -12.25 0.61
C PHE A 95 -3.54 -13.28 -0.45
N MET A 96 -2.82 -13.22 -1.56
CA MET A 96 -3.08 -14.03 -2.74
C MET A 96 -1.81 -14.72 -3.20
N ARG A 97 -1.96 -15.85 -3.84
CA ARG A 97 -0.86 -16.56 -4.49
C ARG A 97 -0.77 -16.04 -5.93
N PRO A 98 0.33 -15.39 -6.33
CA PRO A 98 0.42 -14.86 -7.68
C PRO A 98 0.59 -15.97 -8.71
N VAL A 99 0.01 -15.76 -9.88
CA VAL A 99 0.21 -16.60 -11.05
C VAL A 99 0.66 -15.68 -12.18
N PHE A 100 1.86 -15.95 -12.70
CA PHE A 100 2.41 -15.19 -13.82
C PHE A 100 2.49 -16.13 -15.04
N GLY A 101 2.04 -15.64 -16.16
CA GLY A 101 1.93 -16.43 -17.39
C GLY A 101 3.21 -16.77 -18.10
#